data_2622508ee419b3224b14177e71e1038b
#
_entry.id   2622508ee419b3224b14177e71e1038b
#
_cell.length_a   1.000
_cell.length_b   1.000
_cell.length_c   1.000
_cell.angle_alpha   90.00
_cell.angle_beta   90.00
_cell.angle_gamma   90.00
#
_symmetry.space_group_name_H-M   'P 1'
#
loop_
_entity.id
_entity.type
_entity.pdbx_description
1 polymer ?
#
loop_
_entity_poly.entity_id
_entity_poly.type
_entity_poly.pdbx_seq_one_letter_code
_entity_poly.pdbx_strand_id
1 'polypeptide(L)'
;MKLARVGVIAAAIFAVATVAWAQKPDFSGTWTLDPASAPAAGGGGGGRGGGALGNGPATVKQTADALTIERAMGDATVTLTYKLDGTESRNTMMGHGGQSVDSVSTAKWDGPKLTIVTKQEMGGQVTEFTQIWTVEGSTLTVETTNARGTQKRVYKK
;
A
#
# COMPACT_ATOMS: atom_id res chain seq x y z
N MET A 1 50.85 -47.22 -37.58
CA MET A 1 49.65 -47.18 -36.65
C MET A 1 49.62 -45.78 -36.04
N LYS A 2 48.61 -44.95 -36.45
CA LYS A 2 48.41 -43.60 -35.94
C LYS A 2 47.20 -43.60 -35.00
N LEU A 3 47.45 -43.43 -33.71
CA LEU A 3 46.40 -43.30 -32.71
C LEU A 3 45.85 -41.88 -32.74
N ALA A 4 44.57 -41.74 -33.13
CA ALA A 4 43.83 -40.48 -33.05
C ALA A 4 43.36 -40.26 -31.60
N ARG A 5 43.79 -39.12 -31.02
CA ARG A 5 43.30 -38.64 -29.72
C ARG A 5 42.01 -37.86 -29.94
N VAL A 6 40.91 -38.43 -29.47
CA VAL A 6 39.61 -37.74 -29.41
C VAL A 6 39.61 -36.89 -28.14
N GLY A 7 39.63 -35.59 -28.31
CA GLY A 7 39.46 -34.63 -27.21
C GLY A 7 37.98 -34.41 -26.94
N VAL A 8 37.53 -34.80 -25.75
CA VAL A 8 36.19 -34.48 -25.27
C VAL A 8 36.20 -33.07 -24.68
N ILE A 9 35.57 -32.11 -25.35
CA ILE A 9 35.35 -30.77 -24.82
C ILE A 9 34.06 -30.83 -24.00
N ALA A 10 34.19 -30.83 -22.66
CA ALA A 10 33.06 -30.67 -21.76
C ALA A 10 32.68 -29.20 -21.73
N ALA A 11 31.59 -28.82 -22.39
CA ALA A 11 30.98 -27.49 -22.28
C ALA A 11 30.21 -27.40 -20.96
N ALA A 12 30.80 -26.72 -19.97
CA ALA A 12 30.10 -26.38 -18.74
C ALA A 12 29.10 -25.24 -19.02
N ILE A 13 27.81 -25.60 -19.06
CA ILE A 13 26.73 -24.63 -19.13
C ILE A 13 26.55 -24.03 -17.72
N PHE A 14 27.05 -22.81 -17.50
CA PHE A 14 26.75 -22.01 -16.33
C PHE A 14 25.31 -21.49 -16.47
N ALA A 15 24.34 -22.13 -15.82
CA ALA A 15 23.01 -21.60 -15.62
C ALA A 15 23.13 -20.41 -14.64
N VAL A 16 23.17 -19.19 -15.14
CA VAL A 16 23.04 -17.99 -14.34
C VAL A 16 21.58 -17.91 -13.90
N ALA A 17 21.27 -18.35 -12.69
CA ALA A 17 20.00 -18.09 -12.07
C ALA A 17 19.91 -16.58 -11.80
N THR A 18 19.26 -15.84 -12.69
CA THR A 18 18.89 -14.45 -12.45
C THR A 18 17.85 -14.47 -11.34
N VAL A 19 18.26 -14.13 -10.12
CA VAL A 19 17.33 -13.83 -9.04
C VAL A 19 16.59 -12.55 -9.48
N ALA A 20 15.41 -12.71 -10.04
CA ALA A 20 14.51 -11.61 -10.30
C ALA A 20 14.13 -11.03 -8.93
N TRP A 21 14.80 -9.99 -8.51
CA TRP A 21 14.37 -9.16 -7.39
C TRP A 21 13.02 -8.63 -7.80
N ALA A 22 11.95 -9.09 -7.13
CA ALA A 22 10.61 -8.60 -7.39
C ALA A 22 10.65 -7.08 -7.25
N GLN A 23 10.57 -6.40 -8.40
CA GLN A 23 10.58 -4.94 -8.43
C GLN A 23 9.40 -4.47 -7.60
N LYS A 24 9.65 -3.62 -6.59
CA LYS A 24 8.59 -3.02 -5.80
C LYS A 24 7.65 -2.29 -6.75
N PRO A 25 6.36 -2.57 -6.73
CA PRO A 25 5.43 -1.90 -7.62
C PRO A 25 5.35 -0.40 -7.29
N ASP A 26 5.05 0.41 -8.32
CA ASP A 26 4.86 1.84 -8.19
C ASP A 26 3.38 2.17 -8.02
N PHE A 27 3.04 2.69 -6.85
CA PHE A 27 1.69 3.14 -6.52
C PHE A 27 1.42 4.59 -6.95
N SER A 28 2.37 5.29 -7.54
CA SER A 28 2.20 6.69 -7.96
C SER A 28 1.05 6.85 -8.95
N GLY A 29 0.31 7.94 -8.81
CA GLY A 29 -0.79 8.33 -9.70
C GLY A 29 -2.00 8.83 -8.94
N THR A 30 -3.03 9.23 -9.68
CA THR A 30 -4.32 9.63 -9.11
C THR A 30 -5.27 8.44 -9.14
N TRP A 31 -5.79 8.08 -7.99
CA TRP A 31 -6.64 6.92 -7.78
C TRP A 31 -8.03 7.33 -7.36
N THR A 32 -9.05 6.79 -8.01
CA THR A 32 -10.46 7.02 -7.70
C THR A 32 -11.11 5.71 -7.25
N LEU A 33 -11.87 5.73 -6.17
CA LEU A 33 -12.57 4.55 -5.67
C LEU A 33 -13.55 4.02 -6.73
N ASP A 34 -13.44 2.73 -7.04
CA ASP A 34 -14.40 2.04 -7.89
C ASP A 34 -15.75 1.93 -7.14
N PRO A 35 -16.84 2.51 -7.69
CA PRO A 35 -18.15 2.49 -7.03
C PRO A 35 -18.64 1.08 -6.69
N ALA A 36 -18.24 0.07 -7.47
CA ALA A 36 -18.62 -1.33 -7.24
C ALA A 36 -17.96 -1.93 -5.99
N SER A 37 -16.86 -1.33 -5.52
CA SER A 37 -16.15 -1.74 -4.29
C SER A 37 -16.42 -0.81 -3.10
N ALA A 38 -17.27 0.22 -3.30
CA ALA A 38 -17.66 1.11 -2.21
C ALA A 38 -18.49 0.33 -1.19
N PRO A 39 -18.31 0.56 0.13
CA PRO A 39 -19.16 -0.03 1.14
C PRO A 39 -20.63 0.33 0.87
N ALA A 40 -21.51 -0.65 0.97
CA ALA A 40 -22.95 -0.40 0.80
C ALA A 40 -23.42 0.72 1.76
N ALA A 41 -24.13 1.70 1.21
CA ALA A 41 -24.77 2.75 2.00
C ALA A 41 -25.80 2.12 2.93
N GLY A 42 -25.50 2.04 4.24
CA GLY A 42 -26.42 1.43 5.22
C GLY A 42 -25.82 0.38 6.13
N GLY A 43 -24.67 -0.19 5.80
CA GLY A 43 -23.91 -0.99 6.74
C GLY A 43 -23.33 -0.05 7.80
N GLY A 44 -23.72 -0.18 9.08
CA GLY A 44 -23.41 0.71 10.21
C GLY A 44 -21.92 0.88 10.57
N GLY A 45 -21.06 0.86 9.59
CA GLY A 45 -19.64 1.18 9.57
C GLY A 45 -19.38 2.52 8.90
N GLY A 46 -20.22 3.51 9.22
CA GLY A 46 -20.11 4.86 8.67
C GLY A 46 -18.69 5.39 8.72
N GLY A 47 -18.14 5.60 7.55
CA GLY A 47 -17.19 6.64 7.23
C GLY A 47 -15.86 6.77 7.96
N ARG A 48 -15.60 6.05 9.02
CA ARG A 48 -14.40 6.25 9.87
C ARG A 48 -13.22 5.38 9.49
N GLY A 49 -13.34 4.50 8.55
CA GLY A 49 -12.27 3.62 8.07
C GLY A 49 -12.01 3.77 6.59
N GLY A 50 -12.12 4.98 6.06
CA GLY A 50 -11.83 5.27 4.67
C GLY A 50 -10.38 5.01 4.23
N GLY A 51 -9.59 4.44 5.12
CA GLY A 51 -8.19 4.18 4.86
C GLY A 51 -7.44 5.44 4.43
N ALA A 52 -6.19 5.29 4.06
CA ALA A 52 -5.36 6.41 3.65
C ALA A 52 -5.90 7.13 2.40
N LEU A 53 -6.48 6.40 1.44
CA LEU A 53 -6.99 6.97 0.17
C LEU A 53 -8.37 7.61 0.28
N GLY A 54 -9.17 7.22 1.26
CA GLY A 54 -10.54 7.72 1.40
C GLY A 54 -11.50 7.23 0.31
N ASN A 55 -12.59 7.97 0.10
CA ASN A 55 -13.63 7.63 -0.87
C ASN A 55 -13.58 8.49 -2.14
N GLY A 56 -12.92 9.66 -2.08
CA GLY A 56 -12.72 10.55 -3.22
C GLY A 56 -11.42 10.29 -3.95
N PRO A 57 -11.11 11.09 -4.99
CA PRO A 57 -9.84 11.03 -5.68
C PRO A 57 -8.67 11.30 -4.72
N ALA A 58 -7.61 10.52 -4.84
CA ALA A 58 -6.39 10.67 -4.07
C ALA A 58 -5.17 10.58 -4.99
N THR A 59 -4.23 11.48 -4.82
CA THR A 59 -2.96 11.45 -5.53
C THR A 59 -1.90 10.80 -4.67
N VAL A 60 -1.28 9.76 -5.19
CA VAL A 60 -0.20 9.03 -4.55
C VAL A 60 1.11 9.38 -5.24
N LYS A 61 2.12 9.73 -4.48
CA LYS A 61 3.51 9.94 -4.92
C LYS A 61 4.40 8.97 -4.18
N GLN A 62 5.15 8.16 -4.91
CA GLN A 62 6.08 7.19 -4.33
C GLN A 62 7.50 7.53 -4.72
N THR A 63 8.39 7.49 -3.74
CA THR A 63 9.84 7.52 -3.91
C THR A 63 10.43 6.20 -3.40
N ALA A 64 11.76 6.07 -3.44
CA ALA A 64 12.43 4.90 -2.85
C ALA A 64 12.14 4.73 -1.36
N ASP A 65 11.97 5.85 -0.64
CA ASP A 65 11.96 5.91 0.83
C ASP A 65 10.59 6.25 1.41
N ALA A 66 9.68 6.83 0.61
CA ALA A 66 8.40 7.34 1.10
C ALA A 66 7.24 7.17 0.12
N LEU A 67 6.05 7.01 0.69
CA LEU A 67 4.77 7.06 0.01
C LEU A 67 3.99 8.25 0.58
N THR A 68 3.66 9.22 -0.27
CA THR A 68 2.86 10.40 0.10
C THR A 68 1.50 10.32 -0.58
N ILE A 69 0.44 10.57 0.18
CA ILE A 69 -0.93 10.57 -0.29
C ILE A 69 -1.53 11.94 -0.05
N GLU A 70 -2.02 12.56 -1.10
CA GLU A 70 -2.73 13.85 -1.06
C GLU A 70 -4.19 13.62 -1.48
N ARG A 71 -5.13 14.06 -0.67
CA ARG A 71 -6.56 13.97 -0.97
C ARG A 71 -7.33 15.16 -0.44
N ALA A 72 -8.39 15.53 -1.13
CA ALA A 72 -9.32 16.56 -0.66
C ALA A 72 -10.22 15.99 0.46
N MET A 73 -10.49 16.79 1.47
CA MET A 73 -11.41 16.51 2.56
C MET A 73 -12.22 17.78 2.86
N GLY A 74 -13.35 17.94 2.16
CA GLY A 74 -14.04 19.23 2.10
C GLY A 74 -13.18 20.28 1.41
N ASP A 75 -13.02 21.43 2.05
CA ASP A 75 -12.19 22.55 1.54
C ASP A 75 -10.70 22.41 1.91
N ALA A 76 -10.32 21.37 2.65
CA ALA A 76 -8.94 21.11 3.08
C ALA A 76 -8.28 20.00 2.25
N THR A 77 -6.96 20.07 2.11
CA THR A 77 -6.15 18.96 1.60
C THR A 77 -5.50 18.23 2.76
N VAL A 78 -5.67 16.92 2.81
CA VAL A 78 -4.98 16.05 3.76
C VAL A 78 -3.80 15.42 3.05
N THR A 79 -2.63 15.52 3.67
CA THR A 79 -1.40 14.88 3.22
C THR A 79 -0.97 13.84 4.25
N LEU A 80 -0.80 12.60 3.82
CA LEU A 80 -0.30 11.50 4.64
C LEU A 80 1.02 11.02 4.06
N THR A 81 2.03 10.85 4.91
CA THR A 81 3.35 10.36 4.48
C THR A 81 3.73 9.12 5.26
N TYR A 82 4.16 8.09 4.56
CA TYR A 82 4.61 6.82 5.10
C TYR A 82 6.04 6.55 4.67
N LYS A 83 6.92 6.29 5.62
CA LYS A 83 8.29 5.82 5.35
C LYS A 83 8.24 4.35 4.97
N LEU A 84 8.92 3.99 3.89
CA LEU A 84 8.87 2.63 3.32
C LEU A 84 9.98 1.70 3.85
N ASP A 85 10.75 2.17 4.83
CA ASP A 85 11.82 1.45 5.51
C ASP A 85 11.34 0.67 6.77
N GLY A 86 10.06 0.77 7.09
CA GLY A 86 9.45 0.13 8.27
C GLY A 86 9.58 0.94 9.55
N THR A 87 10.18 2.13 9.51
CA THR A 87 10.19 3.04 10.66
C THR A 87 8.86 3.77 10.81
N GLU A 88 8.61 4.32 11.99
CA GLU A 88 7.37 5.02 12.29
C GLU A 88 7.21 6.30 11.47
N SER A 89 6.01 6.50 10.97
CA SER A 89 5.53 7.74 10.36
C SER A 89 4.39 8.29 11.19
N ARG A 90 4.41 9.59 11.47
CA ARG A 90 3.35 10.28 12.20
C ARG A 90 2.55 11.15 11.25
N ASN A 91 1.25 10.97 11.26
CA ASN A 91 0.31 11.74 10.44
C ASN A 91 -0.80 12.27 11.33
N THR A 92 -1.26 13.47 11.02
CA THR A 92 -2.43 14.08 11.65
C THR A 92 -3.52 14.21 10.62
N MET A 93 -4.70 13.72 10.95
CA MET A 93 -5.89 13.82 10.11
C MET A 93 -6.97 14.61 10.82
N MET A 94 -7.80 15.32 10.07
CA MET A 94 -9.01 15.92 10.61
C MET A 94 -10.05 14.81 10.84
N GLY A 95 -10.43 14.62 12.07
CA GLY A 95 -11.52 13.73 12.47
C GLY A 95 -12.88 14.38 12.28
N HIS A 96 -13.93 13.65 12.62
CA HIS A 96 -15.30 14.15 12.56
C HIS A 96 -15.48 15.29 13.60
N GLY A 97 -16.04 16.43 13.17
CA GLY A 97 -16.25 17.60 14.05
C GLY A 97 -15.03 18.52 14.18
N GLY A 98 -14.04 18.43 13.26
CA GLY A 98 -12.88 19.32 13.25
C GLY A 98 -11.80 18.96 14.26
N GLN A 99 -11.91 17.82 14.94
CA GLN A 99 -10.86 17.36 15.86
C GLN A 99 -9.70 16.76 15.07
N SER A 100 -8.48 17.05 15.49
CA SER A 100 -7.29 16.39 14.97
C SER A 100 -7.15 14.99 15.54
N VAL A 101 -6.86 14.02 14.68
CA VAL A 101 -6.57 12.63 15.05
C VAL A 101 -5.14 12.32 14.64
N ASP A 102 -4.32 12.05 15.61
CA ASP A 102 -2.95 11.64 15.36
C ASP A 102 -2.88 10.13 15.13
N SER A 103 -2.07 9.75 14.17
CA SER A 103 -1.82 8.37 13.84
C SER A 103 -0.33 8.07 13.73
N VAL A 104 0.07 6.90 14.18
CA VAL A 104 1.41 6.36 14.01
C VAL A 104 1.31 5.15 13.11
N SER A 105 2.09 5.15 12.05
CA SER A 105 2.07 4.07 11.05
C SER A 105 3.46 3.53 10.78
N THR A 106 3.54 2.24 10.48
CA THR A 106 4.73 1.60 9.91
C THR A 106 4.36 0.99 8.57
N ALA A 107 5.21 1.17 7.55
CA ALA A 107 4.99 0.61 6.23
C ALA A 107 6.17 -0.29 5.84
N LYS A 108 5.86 -1.52 5.44
CA LYS A 108 6.85 -2.54 5.05
C LYS A 108 6.44 -3.23 3.77
N TRP A 109 7.44 -3.53 2.95
CA TRP A 109 7.27 -4.36 1.77
C TRP A 109 7.28 -5.85 2.14
N ASP A 110 6.34 -6.59 1.55
CA ASP A 110 6.29 -8.05 1.54
C ASP A 110 6.17 -8.50 0.08
N GLY A 111 7.33 -8.69 -0.55
CA GLY A 111 7.40 -8.90 -2.00
C GLY A 111 6.77 -7.73 -2.77
N PRO A 112 5.76 -7.98 -3.63
CA PRO A 112 5.08 -6.94 -4.38
C PRO A 112 3.98 -6.22 -3.58
N LYS A 113 3.76 -6.56 -2.32
CA LYS A 113 2.73 -5.98 -1.47
C LYS A 113 3.33 -4.97 -0.50
N LEU A 114 2.62 -3.87 -0.28
CA LEU A 114 2.95 -2.92 0.76
C LEU A 114 1.98 -3.11 1.92
N THR A 115 2.50 -3.44 3.09
CA THR A 115 1.72 -3.56 4.33
C THR A 115 1.93 -2.32 5.19
N ILE A 116 0.83 -1.63 5.52
CA ILE A 116 0.82 -0.45 6.38
C ILE A 116 0.01 -0.78 7.63
N VAL A 117 0.65 -0.74 8.79
CA VAL A 117 -0.02 -0.89 10.10
C VAL A 117 -0.15 0.49 10.71
N THR A 118 -1.35 0.88 11.07
CA THR A 118 -1.65 2.20 11.63
C THR A 118 -2.33 2.08 12.99
N LYS A 119 -1.83 2.85 13.95
CA LYS A 119 -2.45 3.05 15.27
C LYS A 119 -2.97 4.48 15.36
N GLN A 120 -4.22 4.62 15.74
CA GLN A 120 -4.88 5.91 15.95
C GLN A 120 -5.40 5.98 17.37
N GLU A 121 -5.21 7.12 18.01
CA GLU A 121 -5.80 7.42 19.31
C GLU A 121 -6.98 8.37 19.13
N MET A 122 -8.14 7.95 19.58
CA MET A 122 -9.38 8.75 19.57
C MET A 122 -10.07 8.64 20.91
N GLY A 123 -10.16 9.75 21.63
CA GLY A 123 -10.88 9.80 22.92
C GLY A 123 -10.32 8.84 23.95
N GLY A 124 -8.99 8.64 24.01
CA GLY A 124 -8.32 7.73 24.94
C GLY A 124 -8.39 6.25 24.52
N GLN A 125 -8.97 5.94 23.37
CA GLN A 125 -8.96 4.59 22.80
C GLN A 125 -8.00 4.49 21.63
N VAL A 126 -7.12 3.49 21.68
CA VAL A 126 -6.21 3.14 20.57
C VAL A 126 -6.91 2.13 19.67
N THR A 127 -7.03 2.49 18.41
CA THR A 127 -7.52 1.60 17.36
C THR A 127 -6.37 1.27 16.42
N GLU A 128 -6.18 -0.01 16.13
CA GLU A 128 -5.19 -0.48 15.16
C GLU A 128 -5.90 -1.06 13.93
N PHE A 129 -5.34 -0.77 12.77
CA PHE A 129 -5.75 -1.41 11.52
C PHE A 129 -4.55 -1.64 10.61
N THR A 130 -4.65 -2.70 9.81
CA THR A 130 -3.63 -3.08 8.83
C THR A 130 -4.19 -2.91 7.43
N GLN A 131 -3.42 -2.30 6.56
CA GLN A 131 -3.72 -2.16 5.14
C GLN A 131 -2.70 -2.94 4.31
N ILE A 132 -3.18 -3.72 3.35
CA ILE A 132 -2.35 -4.39 2.35
C ILE A 132 -2.69 -3.80 0.98
N TRP A 133 -1.68 -3.23 0.34
CA TRP A 133 -1.78 -2.58 -0.96
C TRP A 133 -1.17 -3.44 -2.03
N THR A 134 -1.91 -3.65 -3.11
CA THR A 134 -1.44 -4.33 -4.32
C THR A 134 -1.87 -3.54 -5.55
N VAL A 135 -1.01 -3.46 -6.56
CA VAL A 135 -1.32 -2.78 -7.83
C VAL A 135 -1.08 -3.72 -8.99
N GLU A 136 -2.05 -3.74 -9.91
CA GLU A 136 -1.99 -4.49 -11.16
C GLU A 136 -2.48 -3.57 -12.29
N GLY A 137 -1.54 -3.11 -13.11
CA GLY A 137 -1.83 -2.16 -14.19
C GLY A 137 -2.43 -0.86 -13.65
N SER A 138 -3.66 -0.54 -14.04
CA SER A 138 -4.41 0.65 -13.59
C SER A 138 -5.35 0.39 -12.41
N THR A 139 -5.18 -0.74 -11.73
CA THR A 139 -6.03 -1.14 -10.60
C THR A 139 -5.20 -1.23 -9.32
N LEU A 140 -5.59 -0.47 -8.30
CA LEU A 140 -5.03 -0.54 -6.95
C LEU A 140 -6.05 -1.20 -6.04
N THR A 141 -5.65 -2.26 -5.36
CA THR A 141 -6.46 -2.94 -4.34
C THR A 141 -5.90 -2.63 -2.97
N VAL A 142 -6.76 -2.22 -2.05
CA VAL A 142 -6.44 -1.99 -0.64
C VAL A 142 -7.34 -2.86 0.22
N GLU A 143 -6.75 -3.81 0.92
CA GLU A 143 -7.44 -4.61 1.93
C GLU A 143 -7.15 -4.03 3.31
N THR A 144 -8.19 -3.63 4.03
CA THR A 144 -8.07 -3.08 5.37
C THR A 144 -8.67 -4.03 6.39
N THR A 145 -7.86 -4.48 7.34
CA THR A 145 -8.26 -5.36 8.43
C THR A 145 -8.21 -4.60 9.76
N ASN A 146 -9.29 -4.67 10.53
CA ASN A 146 -9.40 -4.14 11.88
C ASN A 146 -10.17 -5.12 12.79
N ALA A 147 -10.46 -4.75 14.03
CA ALA A 147 -11.19 -5.58 14.98
C ALA A 147 -12.62 -5.98 14.52
N ARG A 148 -13.18 -5.30 13.49
CA ARG A 148 -14.52 -5.58 12.96
C ARG A 148 -14.50 -6.48 11.72
N GLY A 149 -13.32 -6.79 11.19
CA GLY A 149 -13.13 -7.63 10.01
C GLY A 149 -12.28 -6.99 8.93
N THR A 150 -12.30 -7.60 7.75
CA THR A 150 -11.54 -7.16 6.58
C THR A 150 -12.45 -6.54 5.54
N GLN A 151 -12.07 -5.39 5.03
CA GLN A 151 -12.72 -4.70 3.92
C GLN A 151 -11.76 -4.58 2.75
N LYS A 152 -12.23 -4.86 1.56
CA LYS A 152 -11.48 -4.70 0.31
C LYS A 152 -12.06 -3.53 -0.47
N ARG A 153 -11.17 -2.63 -0.92
CA ARG A 153 -11.50 -1.50 -1.79
C ARG A 153 -10.65 -1.55 -3.03
N VAL A 154 -11.25 -1.23 -4.15
CA VAL A 154 -10.58 -1.18 -5.45
C VAL A 154 -10.61 0.25 -5.95
N TYR A 155 -9.47 0.72 -6.43
CA TYR A 155 -9.31 2.06 -6.99
C TYR A 155 -8.80 1.93 -8.42
N LYS A 156 -9.18 2.88 -9.26
CA LYS A 156 -8.80 2.97 -10.68
C LYS A 156 -8.05 4.27 -10.96
N LYS A 157 -7.07 4.18 -11.87
CA LYS A 157 -6.43 5.35 -12.48
C LYS A 157 -7.30 5.93 -13.58
#